data_61f071abab635ababbc6c489404334ff
#
_entry.id   61f071abab635ababbc6c489404334ff
#
_cell.length_a   1.000
_cell.length_b   1.000
_cell.length_c   1.000
_cell.angle_alpha   90.00
_cell.angle_beta   90.00
_cell.angle_gamma   90.00
#
_symmetry.space_group_name_H-M   'P 1'
#
loop_
_entity.id
_entity.type
_entity.pdbx_description
1 polymer ?
#
loop_
_entity_poly.entity_id
_entity_poly.type
_entity_poly.pdbx_seq_one_letter_code
_entity_poly.pdbx_strand_id
1 'polypeptide(L)'
;MPVPDLHLLLPFALPSAADAATALHGLESAALDTLLARATLEERVIGEDFQRTLPHERWIAQRFGIVAPNAGQRYADDAPLAPFMLLADGGDPGAPDAGNAALWACIEPVHVRIAHDHLVLIDPATLGVRTEEARALLDTARPVIEDLGIAVQAPTPLRWYVSGDALGALAGASPLRAAGRNIEIWLPHEARTGERSRPWMKLQNEVQMAWFEHPLNVERESRGLPPINSIWLHGQGAMRPVTRPFAAVMSDAAATRGLSLASGVKPSTPPESFAALAKDGGEGATLVELDPFSAPFIEQDWARWNAALKTLEDAWFAPALDALSSGSLKRLRLTLCGDTGSVTLSVTRGDLRKFWRRRPIAALLIE
;
A
#
# COMPACT_ATOMS: atom_id res chain seq x y z
N MET A 1 -12.91 12.54 23.36
CA MET A 1 -13.90 13.35 22.64
C MET A 1 -14.29 12.63 21.37
N PRO A 2 -15.53 12.75 20.85
CA PRO A 2 -15.91 12.07 19.61
C PRO A 2 -15.05 12.56 18.44
N VAL A 3 -14.69 11.67 17.53
CA VAL A 3 -13.98 12.00 16.28
C VAL A 3 -14.94 12.77 15.38
N PRO A 4 -14.71 14.05 15.07
CA PRO A 4 -15.68 14.83 14.32
C PRO A 4 -15.71 14.49 12.83
N ASP A 5 -14.58 14.12 12.27
CA ASP A 5 -14.41 13.80 10.83
C ASP A 5 -13.49 12.57 10.73
N LEU A 6 -14.05 11.46 10.27
CA LEU A 6 -13.35 10.19 10.11
C LEU A 6 -13.20 9.87 8.63
N HIS A 7 -12.00 9.50 8.22
CA HIS A 7 -11.71 8.99 6.89
C HIS A 7 -11.17 7.55 6.99
N LEU A 8 -11.89 6.59 6.45
CA LEU A 8 -11.44 5.21 6.33
C LEU A 8 -10.85 5.01 4.93
N LEU A 9 -9.60 4.58 4.86
CA LEU A 9 -8.93 4.15 3.65
C LEU A 9 -8.89 2.62 3.64
N LEU A 10 -9.43 2.01 2.59
CA LEU A 10 -9.61 0.57 2.46
C LEU A 10 -8.95 0.07 1.17
N PRO A 11 -7.67 -0.35 1.22
CA PRO A 11 -6.99 -1.01 0.12
C PRO A 11 -7.74 -2.26 -0.32
N PHE A 12 -7.82 -2.52 -1.63
CA PHE A 12 -8.42 -3.72 -2.24
C PHE A 12 -9.85 -4.05 -1.79
N ALA A 13 -10.60 -3.04 -1.34
CA ALA A 13 -12.01 -3.17 -0.95
C ALA A 13 -12.99 -3.23 -2.14
N LEU A 14 -12.52 -2.98 -3.36
CA LEU A 14 -13.30 -3.09 -4.59
C LEU A 14 -12.74 -4.24 -5.44
N PRO A 15 -13.47 -5.35 -5.62
CA PRO A 15 -13.09 -6.39 -6.57
C PRO A 15 -13.09 -5.84 -8.00
N SER A 16 -12.41 -6.52 -8.92
CA SER A 16 -12.49 -6.20 -10.35
C SER A 16 -13.90 -6.47 -10.88
N ALA A 17 -14.26 -5.85 -11.99
CA ALA A 17 -15.55 -6.13 -12.64
C ALA A 17 -15.69 -7.62 -13.03
N ALA A 18 -14.58 -8.27 -13.40
CA ALA A 18 -14.55 -9.69 -13.74
C ALA A 18 -14.82 -10.59 -12.52
N ASP A 19 -14.30 -10.23 -11.35
CA ASP A 19 -14.42 -11.02 -10.13
C ASP A 19 -15.68 -10.69 -9.32
N ALA A 20 -16.37 -9.60 -9.66
CA ALA A 20 -17.48 -9.06 -8.89
C ALA A 20 -18.60 -10.06 -8.61
N ALA A 21 -18.96 -10.87 -9.60
CA ALA A 21 -20.01 -11.86 -9.44
C ALA A 21 -19.68 -12.89 -8.35
N THR A 22 -18.42 -13.30 -8.26
CA THR A 22 -17.95 -14.25 -7.25
C THR A 22 -17.71 -13.56 -5.90
N ALA A 23 -17.01 -12.43 -5.92
CA ALA A 23 -16.62 -11.69 -4.72
C ALA A 23 -17.83 -11.14 -3.95
N LEU A 24 -18.87 -10.70 -4.64
CA LEU A 24 -20.05 -10.10 -4.01
C LEU A 24 -21.20 -11.10 -3.78
N HIS A 25 -20.98 -12.38 -4.13
CA HIS A 25 -22.02 -13.40 -3.94
C HIS A 25 -22.31 -13.63 -2.45
N GLY A 26 -23.58 -13.50 -2.07
CA GLY A 26 -24.01 -13.73 -0.68
C GLY A 26 -23.49 -12.69 0.32
N LEU A 27 -23.01 -11.54 -0.15
CA LEU A 27 -22.53 -10.47 0.71
C LEU A 27 -23.67 -9.84 1.49
N GLU A 28 -23.58 -9.87 2.82
CA GLU A 28 -24.50 -9.23 3.75
C GLU A 28 -23.76 -8.07 4.47
N SER A 29 -24.06 -6.83 4.08
CA SER A 29 -23.40 -5.63 4.59
C SER A 29 -24.37 -4.45 4.71
N ALA A 30 -25.38 -4.59 5.57
CA ALA A 30 -26.50 -3.66 5.65
C ALA A 30 -26.11 -2.21 6.00
N ALA A 31 -25.12 -2.03 6.89
CA ALA A 31 -24.64 -0.69 7.25
C ALA A 31 -23.79 -0.10 6.12
N LEU A 32 -22.87 -0.87 5.54
CA LEU A 32 -22.11 -0.43 4.38
C LEU A 32 -23.03 -0.08 3.21
N ASP A 33 -24.01 -0.92 2.88
CA ASP A 33 -24.97 -0.64 1.82
C ASP A 33 -25.75 0.65 2.08
N THR A 34 -26.13 0.90 3.33
CA THR A 34 -26.80 2.15 3.73
C THR A 34 -25.86 3.33 3.56
N LEU A 35 -24.63 3.23 4.03
CA LEU A 35 -23.61 4.28 3.88
C LEU A 35 -23.37 4.60 2.41
N LEU A 36 -23.10 3.59 1.58
CA LEU A 36 -22.86 3.75 0.14
C LEU A 36 -24.04 4.36 -0.59
N ALA A 37 -25.26 3.88 -0.30
CA ALA A 37 -26.48 4.40 -0.92
C ALA A 37 -26.73 5.87 -0.60
N ARG A 38 -26.44 6.32 0.61
CA ARG A 38 -26.67 7.71 1.07
C ARG A 38 -25.53 8.64 0.73
N ALA A 39 -24.32 8.12 0.53
CA ALA A 39 -23.10 8.89 0.34
C ALA A 39 -23.17 9.83 -0.87
N THR A 40 -22.43 10.92 -0.76
CA THR A 40 -22.06 11.76 -1.89
C THR A 40 -20.73 11.28 -2.44
N LEU A 41 -20.65 11.06 -3.74
CA LEU A 41 -19.41 10.75 -4.43
C LEU A 41 -18.56 12.03 -4.48
N GLU A 42 -17.40 12.02 -3.82
CA GLU A 42 -16.45 13.13 -3.84
C GLU A 42 -15.44 12.98 -4.97
N GLU A 43 -14.94 11.76 -5.19
CA GLU A 43 -13.89 11.50 -6.16
C GLU A 43 -14.02 10.08 -6.71
N ARG A 44 -13.74 9.91 -8.00
CA ARG A 44 -13.54 8.62 -8.66
C ARG A 44 -12.29 8.74 -9.52
N VAL A 45 -11.30 7.92 -9.23
CA VAL A 45 -10.05 7.86 -9.97
C VAL A 45 -9.97 6.51 -10.66
N ILE A 46 -9.86 6.54 -11.99
CA ILE A 46 -9.56 5.37 -12.81
C ILE A 46 -8.05 5.40 -13.01
N GLY A 47 -7.39 4.34 -12.62
CA GLY A 47 -5.94 4.20 -12.85
C GLY A 47 -5.64 3.87 -14.29
N GLU A 48 -4.37 3.94 -14.64
CA GLU A 48 -3.86 3.54 -15.95
C GLU A 48 -3.39 2.08 -15.90
N ASP A 49 -3.50 1.39 -17.03
CA ASP A 49 -2.85 0.11 -17.23
C ASP A 49 -1.35 0.28 -16.98
N PHE A 50 -0.74 -0.66 -16.28
CA PHE A 50 0.69 -0.63 -15.94
C PHE A 50 1.14 0.45 -14.94
N GLN A 51 0.21 1.15 -14.27
CA GLN A 51 0.58 2.05 -13.17
C GLN A 51 1.24 1.24 -12.05
N ARG A 52 2.46 1.64 -11.65
CA ARG A 52 3.29 0.90 -10.70
C ARG A 52 2.89 1.15 -9.27
N THR A 53 2.44 2.35 -8.96
CA THR A 53 1.88 2.71 -7.65
C THR A 53 0.44 2.23 -7.54
N LEU A 54 0.09 1.54 -6.47
CA LEU A 54 -1.26 1.08 -6.19
C LEU A 54 -2.23 2.26 -5.93
N PRO A 55 -3.55 2.11 -6.19
CA PRO A 55 -4.51 3.20 -6.01
C PRO A 55 -4.52 3.81 -4.61
N HIS A 56 -4.41 3.02 -3.54
CA HIS A 56 -4.35 3.52 -2.16
C HIS A 56 -3.03 4.23 -1.86
N GLU A 57 -1.90 3.71 -2.36
CA GLU A 57 -0.59 4.36 -2.24
C GLU A 57 -0.58 5.71 -2.95
N ARG A 58 -1.17 5.78 -4.15
CA ARG A 58 -1.29 7.00 -4.91
C ARG A 58 -2.24 7.99 -4.22
N TRP A 59 -3.38 7.51 -3.74
CA TRP A 59 -4.35 8.33 -3.03
C TRP A 59 -3.69 9.00 -1.81
N ILE A 60 -2.98 8.24 -0.97
CA ILE A 60 -2.31 8.80 0.20
C ILE A 60 -1.21 9.81 -0.19
N ALA A 61 -0.42 9.49 -1.23
CA ALA A 61 0.61 10.38 -1.77
C ALA A 61 0.04 11.71 -2.26
N GLN A 62 -1.12 11.69 -2.91
CA GLN A 62 -1.85 12.89 -3.33
C GLN A 62 -2.38 13.69 -2.15
N ARG A 63 -2.94 13.03 -1.13
CA ARG A 63 -3.45 13.72 0.07
C ARG A 63 -2.34 14.46 0.82
N PHE A 64 -1.16 13.87 0.91
CA PHE A 64 0.01 14.54 1.50
C PHE A 64 0.74 15.49 0.55
N GLY A 65 0.31 15.62 -0.70
CA GLY A 65 0.83 16.60 -1.65
C GLY A 65 2.13 16.22 -2.34
N ILE A 66 2.62 14.97 -2.21
CA ILE A 66 3.86 14.52 -2.85
C ILE A 66 3.66 14.09 -4.31
N VAL A 67 2.43 13.86 -4.72
CA VAL A 67 2.02 13.60 -6.10
C VAL A 67 0.89 14.56 -6.45
N ALA A 68 0.96 15.16 -7.64
CA ALA A 68 -0.11 16.03 -8.12
C ALA A 68 -1.42 15.24 -8.37
N PRO A 69 -2.59 15.84 -8.14
CA PRO A 69 -3.85 15.27 -8.62
C PRO A 69 -3.78 15.04 -10.12
N ASN A 70 -4.46 14.00 -10.61
CA ASN A 70 -4.52 13.72 -12.05
C ASN A 70 -5.20 14.89 -12.78
N ALA A 71 -4.40 15.76 -13.35
CA ALA A 71 -4.85 16.88 -14.18
C ALA A 71 -4.77 16.52 -15.68
N GLY A 72 -5.41 15.41 -16.09
CA GLY A 72 -5.50 15.04 -17.50
C GLY A 72 -4.16 14.64 -18.16
N GLN A 73 -3.12 14.38 -17.39
CA GLN A 73 -1.86 13.85 -17.91
C GLN A 73 -2.01 12.37 -18.27
N ARG A 74 -1.50 12.01 -19.42
CA ARG A 74 -1.60 10.67 -20.02
C ARG A 74 -0.84 9.59 -19.25
N TYR A 75 0.10 9.98 -18.38
CA TYR A 75 0.86 9.13 -17.48
C TYR A 75 0.99 9.86 -16.14
N ALA A 76 0.41 9.26 -15.12
CA ALA A 76 0.55 9.78 -13.78
C ALA A 76 1.89 9.34 -13.19
N ASP A 77 2.64 10.27 -12.58
CA ASP A 77 3.88 9.95 -11.87
C ASP A 77 3.61 8.91 -10.77
N ASP A 78 4.51 7.96 -10.65
CA ASP A 78 4.52 7.04 -9.53
C ASP A 78 4.88 7.78 -8.22
N ALA A 79 4.35 7.30 -7.11
CA ALA A 79 4.58 7.93 -5.83
C ALA A 79 5.99 7.59 -5.28
N PRO A 80 6.81 8.59 -4.90
CA PRO A 80 8.14 8.39 -4.34
C PRO A 80 8.05 7.99 -2.85
N LEU A 81 7.63 6.75 -2.56
CA LEU A 81 7.28 6.32 -1.20
C LEU A 81 8.49 5.87 -0.38
N ALA A 82 9.56 5.38 -1.01
CA ALA A 82 10.72 4.82 -0.31
C ALA A 82 11.36 5.78 0.73
N PRO A 83 11.58 7.08 0.46
CA PRO A 83 12.14 7.97 1.47
C PRO A 83 11.21 8.15 2.68
N PHE A 84 9.90 8.11 2.49
CA PHE A 84 8.94 8.17 3.60
C PHE A 84 8.88 6.85 4.37
N MET A 85 8.96 5.72 3.69
CA MET A 85 9.07 4.41 4.34
C MET A 85 10.35 4.31 5.17
N LEU A 86 11.49 4.82 4.65
CA LEU A 86 12.75 4.90 5.38
C LEU A 86 12.59 5.73 6.67
N LEU A 87 11.93 6.88 6.59
CA LEU A 87 11.63 7.72 7.77
C LEU A 87 10.76 6.97 8.79
N ALA A 88 9.73 6.23 8.34
CA ALA A 88 8.87 5.44 9.22
C ALA A 88 9.62 4.33 9.96
N ASP A 89 10.61 3.75 9.30
CA ASP A 89 11.45 2.68 9.85
C ASP A 89 12.61 3.20 10.72
N GLY A 90 12.76 4.54 10.83
CA GLY A 90 13.74 5.18 11.71
C GLY A 90 15.08 5.50 11.03
N GLY A 91 15.15 5.43 9.69
CA GLY A 91 16.30 5.90 8.92
C GLY A 91 16.22 7.39 8.57
N ASP A 92 17.24 7.88 7.92
CA ASP A 92 17.37 9.29 7.50
C ASP A 92 17.35 9.42 5.97
N PRO A 93 16.25 9.87 5.36
CA PRO A 93 16.18 10.12 3.93
C PRO A 93 16.81 11.45 3.49
N GLY A 94 17.27 12.28 4.43
CA GLY A 94 17.75 13.64 4.18
C GLY A 94 16.61 14.68 4.11
N ALA A 95 16.98 15.94 3.95
CA ALA A 95 16.03 17.05 3.90
C ALA A 95 15.34 17.14 2.53
N PRO A 96 14.02 17.49 2.49
CA PRO A 96 13.24 17.55 1.26
C PRO A 96 13.66 18.67 0.29
N ASP A 97 14.30 19.72 0.81
CA ASP A 97 14.67 20.93 0.05
C ASP A 97 16.17 20.98 -0.32
N ALA A 98 16.91 19.90 -0.10
CA ALA A 98 18.32 19.85 -0.51
C ALA A 98 18.39 19.86 -2.06
N GLY A 99 19.07 20.86 -2.63
CA GLY A 99 19.19 21.02 -4.09
C GLY A 99 19.81 19.81 -4.82
N ASN A 100 20.22 18.79 -4.07
CA ASN A 100 20.74 17.50 -4.52
C ASN A 100 20.14 16.39 -3.66
N ALA A 101 18.80 16.33 -3.56
CA ALA A 101 18.12 15.33 -2.75
C ALA A 101 18.44 13.92 -3.26
N ALA A 102 18.88 13.06 -2.34
CA ALA A 102 19.21 11.68 -2.66
C ALA A 102 17.96 10.93 -3.18
N LEU A 103 18.14 10.14 -4.23
CA LEU A 103 17.14 9.21 -4.70
C LEU A 103 17.21 7.94 -3.87
N TRP A 104 16.12 7.60 -3.24
CA TRP A 104 15.95 6.37 -2.46
C TRP A 104 15.05 5.38 -3.17
N ALA A 105 15.32 4.10 -3.00
CA ALA A 105 14.42 3.01 -3.35
C ALA A 105 14.35 2.03 -2.18
N CYS A 106 13.21 1.38 -2.00
CA CYS A 106 13.07 0.26 -1.06
C CYS A 106 13.37 -1.05 -1.79
N ILE A 107 14.13 -1.92 -1.14
CA ILE A 107 14.37 -3.30 -1.56
C ILE A 107 13.82 -4.23 -0.48
N GLU A 108 13.05 -5.22 -0.91
CA GLU A 108 12.56 -6.30 -0.05
C GLU A 108 13.08 -7.66 -0.52
N PRO A 109 13.48 -8.55 0.42
CA PRO A 109 13.79 -9.93 0.10
C PRO A 109 12.51 -10.69 -0.26
N VAL A 110 12.51 -11.38 -1.39
CA VAL A 110 11.31 -11.99 -1.95
C VAL A 110 11.55 -13.41 -2.45
N HIS A 111 10.45 -14.13 -2.69
CA HIS A 111 10.46 -15.38 -3.46
C HIS A 111 9.78 -15.19 -4.81
N VAL A 112 10.53 -15.48 -5.87
CA VAL A 112 10.03 -15.57 -7.23
C VAL A 112 9.99 -17.02 -7.64
N ARG A 113 8.82 -17.53 -7.98
CA ARG A 113 8.63 -18.89 -8.46
C ARG A 113 8.37 -18.96 -9.96
N ILE A 114 8.76 -20.05 -10.58
CA ILE A 114 8.39 -20.34 -11.96
C ILE A 114 6.97 -20.92 -11.95
N ALA A 115 6.06 -20.25 -12.64
CA ALA A 115 4.78 -20.80 -13.05
C ALA A 115 4.93 -21.26 -14.51
N HIS A 116 4.01 -22.03 -15.03
CA HIS A 116 4.07 -22.72 -16.33
C HIS A 116 5.04 -22.09 -17.36
N ASP A 117 4.86 -20.83 -17.72
CA ASP A 117 5.57 -20.10 -18.78
C ASP A 117 6.07 -18.71 -18.35
N HIS A 118 5.87 -18.35 -17.08
CA HIS A 118 6.24 -17.03 -16.56
C HIS A 118 6.69 -17.08 -15.09
N LEU A 119 7.27 -15.99 -14.63
CA LEU A 119 7.69 -15.81 -13.24
C LEU A 119 6.58 -15.11 -12.44
N VAL A 120 6.39 -15.58 -11.20
CA VAL A 120 5.38 -15.04 -10.27
C VAL A 120 6.04 -14.65 -8.97
N LEU A 121 5.79 -13.44 -8.51
CA LEU A 121 6.16 -12.98 -7.19
C LEU A 121 5.18 -13.53 -6.15
N ILE A 122 5.71 -14.14 -5.11
CA ILE A 122 4.93 -14.47 -3.92
C ILE A 122 4.84 -13.23 -3.04
N ASP A 123 3.67 -12.96 -2.49
CA ASP A 123 3.48 -11.84 -1.58
C ASP A 123 4.48 -11.93 -0.42
N PRO A 124 5.38 -10.94 -0.24
CA PRO A 124 6.40 -10.96 0.80
C PRO A 124 5.82 -11.15 2.21
N ALA A 125 4.62 -10.65 2.48
CA ALA A 125 3.96 -10.80 3.77
C ALA A 125 3.65 -12.25 4.12
N THR A 126 3.48 -13.12 3.12
CA THR A 126 3.17 -14.56 3.32
C THR A 126 4.41 -15.44 3.48
N LEU A 127 5.61 -14.91 3.19
CA LEU A 127 6.84 -15.69 3.25
C LEU A 127 7.30 -16.03 4.68
N GLY A 128 6.78 -15.31 5.67
CA GLY A 128 7.14 -15.54 7.07
C GLY A 128 8.64 -15.41 7.34
N VAL A 129 9.31 -14.45 6.68
CA VAL A 129 10.74 -14.20 6.87
C VAL A 129 11.00 -13.64 8.25
N ARG A 130 11.82 -14.34 9.04
CA ARG A 130 12.18 -13.90 10.39
C ARG A 130 13.26 -12.81 10.35
N THR A 131 13.32 -12.03 11.42
CA THR A 131 14.31 -10.95 11.55
C THR A 131 15.76 -11.43 11.36
N GLU A 132 16.10 -12.58 11.93
CA GLU A 132 17.45 -13.18 11.85
C GLU A 132 17.73 -13.64 10.41
N GLU A 133 16.73 -14.21 9.75
CA GLU A 133 16.82 -14.63 8.35
C GLU A 133 17.09 -13.44 7.43
N ALA A 134 16.31 -12.36 7.59
CA ALA A 134 16.49 -11.15 6.80
C ALA A 134 17.85 -10.47 7.02
N ARG A 135 18.38 -10.49 8.25
CA ARG A 135 19.72 -9.98 8.53
C ARG A 135 20.81 -10.79 7.84
N ALA A 136 20.75 -12.12 7.94
CA ALA A 136 21.73 -12.99 7.29
C ALA A 136 21.73 -12.83 5.76
N LEU A 137 20.55 -12.67 5.16
CA LEU A 137 20.40 -12.38 3.73
C LEU A 137 21.01 -11.01 3.36
N LEU A 138 20.76 -9.97 4.18
CA LEU A 138 21.33 -8.67 3.96
C LEU A 138 22.85 -8.68 4.10
N ASP A 139 23.41 -9.36 5.10
CA ASP A 139 24.86 -9.43 5.31
C ASP A 139 25.57 -10.05 4.08
N THR A 140 24.91 -11.00 3.42
CA THR A 140 25.39 -11.60 2.16
C THR A 140 25.21 -10.69 0.95
N ALA A 141 24.10 -9.95 0.87
CA ALA A 141 23.79 -9.07 -0.26
C ALA A 141 24.49 -7.72 -0.19
N ARG A 142 24.76 -7.21 1.00
CA ARG A 142 25.33 -5.87 1.24
C ARG A 142 26.63 -5.60 0.46
N PRO A 143 27.66 -6.47 0.49
CA PRO A 143 28.89 -6.24 -0.28
C PRO A 143 28.60 -6.08 -1.78
N VAL A 144 27.71 -6.90 -2.31
CA VAL A 144 27.32 -6.87 -3.74
C VAL A 144 26.63 -5.53 -4.09
N ILE A 145 25.80 -5.00 -3.19
CA ILE A 145 25.13 -3.72 -3.38
C ILE A 145 26.14 -2.58 -3.30
N GLU A 146 27.01 -2.58 -2.28
CA GLU A 146 27.98 -1.52 -2.02
C GLU A 146 29.10 -1.46 -3.07
N ASP A 147 29.49 -2.59 -3.66
CA ASP A 147 30.45 -2.67 -4.79
C ASP A 147 29.96 -1.93 -6.05
N LEU A 148 28.66 -1.70 -6.17
CA LEU A 148 28.08 -0.88 -7.24
C LEU A 148 28.04 0.63 -6.90
N GLY A 149 28.61 1.05 -5.78
CA GLY A 149 28.56 2.43 -5.30
C GLY A 149 27.18 2.84 -4.75
N ILE A 150 26.40 1.86 -4.30
CA ILE A 150 25.06 2.08 -3.74
C ILE A 150 25.15 2.04 -2.22
N ALA A 151 24.68 3.11 -1.56
CA ALA A 151 24.55 3.14 -0.10
C ALA A 151 23.31 2.37 0.37
N VAL A 152 23.44 1.69 1.52
CA VAL A 152 22.36 0.88 2.12
C VAL A 152 22.05 1.34 3.53
N GLN A 153 20.78 1.67 3.80
CA GLN A 153 20.24 1.80 5.16
C GLN A 153 19.23 0.66 5.38
N ALA A 154 19.33 -0.05 6.49
CA ALA A 154 18.41 -1.12 6.85
C ALA A 154 18.00 -0.98 8.32
N PRO A 155 17.22 0.05 8.67
CA PRO A 155 16.74 0.26 10.04
C PRO A 155 15.81 -0.86 10.51
N THR A 156 15.15 -1.53 9.58
CA THR A 156 14.39 -2.76 9.81
C THR A 156 14.97 -3.91 8.98
N PRO A 157 14.87 -5.17 9.43
CA PRO A 157 15.48 -6.27 8.70
C PRO A 157 14.81 -6.59 7.35
N LEU A 158 13.52 -6.38 7.23
CA LEU A 158 12.73 -6.81 6.07
C LEU A 158 12.71 -5.78 4.93
N ARG A 159 13.07 -4.53 5.19
CA ARG A 159 13.14 -3.46 4.19
C ARG A 159 14.50 -2.82 4.22
N TRP A 160 15.14 -2.80 3.06
CA TRP A 160 16.45 -2.19 2.85
C TRP A 160 16.28 -1.00 1.92
N TYR A 161 16.84 0.11 2.31
CA TYR A 161 16.74 1.35 1.54
C TYR A 161 18.07 1.63 0.89
N VAL A 162 18.04 1.81 -0.42
CA VAL A 162 19.24 1.99 -1.24
C VAL A 162 19.22 3.35 -1.91
N SER A 163 20.42 3.94 -2.01
CA SER A 163 20.61 5.23 -2.68
C SER A 163 21.91 5.22 -3.44
N GLY A 164 21.89 5.69 -4.66
CA GLY A 164 23.11 5.80 -5.48
C GLY A 164 22.81 6.07 -6.96
N ASP A 165 23.74 6.76 -7.62
CA ASP A 165 23.61 7.15 -9.02
C ASP A 165 23.59 5.94 -9.96
N ALA A 166 24.20 4.81 -9.55
CA ALA A 166 24.24 3.58 -10.33
C ALA A 166 22.84 2.99 -10.63
N LEU A 167 21.85 3.27 -9.76
CA LEU A 167 20.47 2.81 -9.98
C LEU A 167 19.71 3.73 -10.95
N GLY A 168 20.16 4.99 -11.10
CA GLY A 168 19.46 5.97 -11.94
C GLY A 168 18.01 6.22 -11.50
N ALA A 169 17.22 6.70 -12.42
CA ALA A 169 15.76 6.91 -12.21
C ALA A 169 14.99 5.64 -12.59
N LEU A 170 15.02 4.63 -11.72
CA LEU A 170 14.28 3.39 -11.93
C LEU A 170 12.79 3.58 -11.62
N ALA A 171 11.94 2.84 -12.31
CA ALA A 171 10.54 2.70 -12.02
C ALA A 171 10.25 1.24 -11.62
N GLY A 172 10.11 0.99 -10.33
CA GLY A 172 9.72 -0.31 -9.75
C GLY A 172 8.29 -0.29 -9.26
N ALA A 173 7.60 -1.40 -9.33
CA ALA A 173 6.23 -1.55 -8.83
C ALA A 173 6.25 -2.00 -7.37
N SER A 174 5.24 -1.58 -6.59
CA SER A 174 4.99 -2.14 -5.26
C SER A 174 4.90 -3.67 -5.31
N PRO A 175 5.43 -4.40 -4.31
CA PRO A 175 5.32 -5.87 -4.27
C PRO A 175 3.88 -6.35 -4.44
N LEU A 176 2.91 -5.72 -3.78
CA LEU A 176 1.50 -6.07 -3.88
C LEU A 176 0.91 -5.86 -5.29
N ARG A 177 1.51 -4.97 -6.10
CA ARG A 177 1.13 -4.78 -7.50
C ARG A 177 1.53 -5.99 -8.36
N ALA A 178 2.67 -6.60 -8.05
CA ALA A 178 3.25 -7.69 -8.81
C ALA A 178 2.87 -9.08 -8.28
N ALA A 179 2.53 -9.18 -6.98
CA ALA A 179 2.24 -10.45 -6.32
C ALA A 179 1.09 -11.21 -7.02
N GLY A 180 1.28 -12.52 -7.18
CA GLY A 180 0.32 -13.42 -7.83
C GLY A 180 0.22 -13.30 -9.36
N ARG A 181 1.01 -12.44 -10.00
CA ARG A 181 0.94 -12.11 -11.44
C ARG A 181 2.25 -12.41 -12.15
N ASN A 182 2.22 -12.39 -13.50
CA ASN A 182 3.44 -12.35 -14.30
C ASN A 182 4.22 -11.07 -13.96
N ILE A 183 5.44 -11.26 -13.44
CA ILE A 183 6.26 -10.13 -12.96
C ILE A 183 6.99 -9.38 -14.07
N GLU A 184 7.04 -9.88 -15.30
CA GLU A 184 7.89 -9.31 -16.35
C GLU A 184 7.58 -7.82 -16.63
N ILE A 185 6.31 -7.46 -16.61
CA ILE A 185 5.85 -6.09 -16.83
C ILE A 185 6.09 -5.18 -15.61
N TRP A 186 6.32 -5.78 -14.43
CA TRP A 186 6.52 -5.06 -13.17
C TRP A 186 7.98 -4.94 -12.76
N LEU A 187 8.89 -5.64 -13.47
CA LEU A 187 10.33 -5.52 -13.20
C LEU A 187 10.79 -4.07 -13.36
N PRO A 188 11.76 -3.60 -12.55
CA PRO A 188 12.29 -2.27 -12.66
C PRO A 188 12.84 -1.96 -14.05
N HIS A 189 12.48 -0.81 -14.59
CA HIS A 189 13.00 -0.27 -15.83
C HIS A 189 13.43 1.18 -15.65
N GLU A 190 14.20 1.69 -16.58
CA GLU A 190 14.57 3.10 -16.60
C GLU A 190 13.35 3.95 -16.98
N ALA A 191 12.99 4.89 -16.09
CA ALA A 191 11.78 5.71 -16.22
C ALA A 191 11.75 6.55 -17.53
N ARG A 192 12.93 6.90 -18.07
CA ARG A 192 13.05 7.71 -19.29
C ARG A 192 12.95 6.91 -20.59
N THR A 193 13.52 5.71 -20.62
CA THR A 193 13.65 4.91 -21.84
C THR A 193 12.67 3.75 -21.89
N GLY A 194 12.15 3.31 -20.75
CA GLY A 194 11.35 2.10 -20.62
C GLY A 194 12.15 0.81 -20.78
N GLU A 195 13.49 0.90 -20.91
CA GLU A 195 14.35 -0.27 -21.05
C GLU A 195 14.63 -0.90 -19.69
N ARG A 196 14.89 -2.21 -19.67
CA ARG A 196 15.32 -2.90 -18.45
C ARG A 196 16.65 -2.34 -17.98
N SER A 197 16.74 -1.95 -16.72
CA SER A 197 17.98 -1.43 -16.13
C SER A 197 19.03 -2.53 -16.01
N ARG A 198 20.13 -2.40 -16.76
CA ARG A 198 21.24 -3.33 -16.71
C ARG A 198 21.92 -3.40 -15.34
N PRO A 199 22.20 -2.25 -14.66
CA PRO A 199 22.75 -2.29 -13.30
C PRO A 199 21.86 -3.03 -12.31
N TRP A 200 20.53 -2.80 -12.38
CA TRP A 200 19.58 -3.51 -11.53
C TRP A 200 19.56 -5.02 -11.82
N MET A 201 19.48 -5.40 -13.08
CA MET A 201 19.50 -6.82 -13.47
C MET A 201 20.78 -7.51 -13.01
N LYS A 202 21.93 -6.84 -13.12
CA LYS A 202 23.22 -7.37 -12.63
C LYS A 202 23.14 -7.60 -11.13
N LEU A 203 22.73 -6.57 -10.35
CA LEU A 203 22.57 -6.65 -8.91
C LEU A 203 21.65 -7.82 -8.50
N GLN A 204 20.47 -7.89 -9.10
CA GLN A 204 19.49 -8.92 -8.82
C GLN A 204 20.06 -10.34 -9.06
N ASN A 205 20.77 -10.52 -10.17
CA ASN A 205 21.38 -11.83 -10.51
C ASN A 205 22.49 -12.19 -9.53
N GLU A 206 23.36 -11.26 -9.16
CA GLU A 206 24.45 -11.53 -8.21
C GLU A 206 23.92 -11.87 -6.82
N VAL A 207 22.90 -11.14 -6.34
CA VAL A 207 22.24 -11.47 -5.08
C VAL A 207 21.56 -12.84 -5.14
N GLN A 208 20.89 -13.14 -6.25
CA GLN A 208 20.25 -14.45 -6.46
C GLN A 208 21.28 -15.58 -6.42
N MET A 209 22.43 -15.42 -7.07
CA MET A 209 23.52 -16.41 -7.02
C MET A 209 24.09 -16.57 -5.61
N ALA A 210 24.29 -15.47 -4.88
CA ALA A 210 24.79 -15.51 -3.50
C ALA A 210 23.83 -16.22 -2.54
N TRP A 211 22.52 -16.16 -2.81
CA TRP A 211 21.51 -16.78 -1.96
C TRP A 211 21.13 -18.21 -2.36
N PHE A 212 21.53 -18.68 -3.55
CA PHE A 212 21.14 -19.99 -4.08
C PHE A 212 21.51 -21.14 -3.16
N GLU A 213 22.75 -21.16 -2.64
CA GLU A 213 23.24 -22.17 -1.70
C GLU A 213 23.37 -21.64 -0.26
N HIS A 214 22.68 -20.55 0.05
CA HIS A 214 22.77 -19.98 1.39
C HIS A 214 22.17 -20.95 2.43
N PRO A 215 22.86 -21.23 3.56
CA PRO A 215 22.40 -22.21 4.57
C PRO A 215 20.98 -21.96 5.06
N LEU A 216 20.57 -20.69 5.15
CA LEU A 216 19.23 -20.29 5.51
C LEU A 216 18.18 -20.85 4.52
N ASN A 217 18.43 -20.77 3.21
CA ASN A 217 17.49 -21.29 2.22
C ASN A 217 17.42 -22.82 2.26
N VAL A 218 18.53 -23.48 2.51
CA VAL A 218 18.56 -24.95 2.76
C VAL A 218 17.70 -25.30 3.98
N GLU A 219 17.81 -24.53 5.07
CA GLU A 219 16.97 -24.71 6.27
C GLU A 219 15.48 -24.44 5.97
N ARG A 220 15.16 -23.36 5.24
CA ARG A 220 13.78 -23.04 4.87
C ARG A 220 13.14 -24.17 4.05
N GLU A 221 13.84 -24.68 3.03
CA GLU A 221 13.38 -25.77 2.19
C GLU A 221 13.19 -27.07 3.00
N SER A 222 14.08 -27.36 3.95
CA SER A 222 13.94 -28.53 4.83
C SER A 222 12.68 -28.47 5.69
N ARG A 223 12.15 -27.26 5.95
CA ARG A 223 10.91 -26.98 6.68
C ARG A 223 9.69 -26.84 5.78
N GLY A 224 9.85 -27.03 4.46
CA GLY A 224 8.78 -26.84 3.47
C GLY A 224 8.41 -25.37 3.23
N LEU A 225 9.29 -24.43 3.60
CA LEU A 225 9.10 -23.00 3.35
C LEU A 225 9.77 -22.63 2.01
N PRO A 226 9.21 -21.68 1.24
CA PRO A 226 9.85 -21.19 0.04
C PRO A 226 11.20 -20.54 0.35
N PRO A 227 12.27 -20.80 -0.42
CA PRO A 227 13.54 -20.09 -0.28
C PRO A 227 13.37 -18.61 -0.63
N ILE A 228 14.18 -17.73 -0.06
CA ILE A 228 14.25 -16.34 -0.45
C ILE A 228 15.30 -16.24 -1.56
N ASN A 229 14.85 -16.03 -2.78
CA ASN A 229 15.69 -16.20 -3.96
C ASN A 229 15.84 -14.95 -4.83
N SER A 230 15.25 -13.82 -4.42
CA SER A 230 15.37 -12.59 -5.19
C SER A 230 15.17 -11.36 -4.30
N ILE A 231 15.46 -10.20 -4.88
CA ILE A 231 15.17 -8.89 -4.29
C ILE A 231 14.19 -8.12 -5.17
N TRP A 232 13.34 -7.32 -4.56
CA TRP A 232 12.34 -6.54 -5.25
C TRP A 232 12.48 -5.05 -4.92
N LEU A 233 12.62 -4.20 -5.94
CA LEU A 233 12.81 -2.75 -5.80
C LEU A 233 11.53 -2.01 -6.12
N HIS A 234 11.16 -1.06 -5.24
CA HIS A 234 9.97 -0.23 -5.42
C HIS A 234 10.03 1.13 -4.70
N GLY A 235 9.03 1.96 -4.95
CA GLY A 235 8.77 3.21 -4.24
C GLY A 235 9.82 4.30 -4.45
N GLN A 236 10.64 4.20 -5.49
CA GLN A 236 11.79 5.06 -5.71
C GLN A 236 11.42 6.53 -5.88
N GLY A 237 12.32 7.38 -5.41
CA GLY A 237 12.27 8.82 -5.56
C GLY A 237 12.99 9.58 -4.47
N ALA A 238 12.87 10.91 -4.52
CA ALA A 238 13.47 11.80 -3.54
C ALA A 238 12.45 12.22 -2.47
N MET A 239 12.97 12.60 -1.29
CA MET A 239 12.16 13.24 -0.26
C MET A 239 11.54 14.52 -0.82
N ARG A 240 10.26 14.74 -0.56
CA ARG A 240 9.50 15.92 -1.00
C ARG A 240 8.83 16.59 0.19
N PRO A 241 8.60 17.92 0.16
CA PRO A 241 7.75 18.59 1.15
C PRO A 241 6.34 17.99 1.16
N VAL A 242 5.76 17.88 2.35
CA VAL A 242 4.42 17.32 2.53
C VAL A 242 3.46 18.34 3.12
N THR A 243 2.19 18.19 2.82
CA THR A 243 1.10 18.90 3.49
C THR A 243 0.63 18.12 4.73
N ARG A 244 -0.17 18.74 5.58
CA ARG A 244 -0.77 18.10 6.76
C ARG A 244 -2.28 17.98 6.58
N PRO A 245 -2.80 16.97 5.87
CA PRO A 245 -4.23 16.81 5.59
C PRO A 245 -5.03 16.28 6.78
N PHE A 246 -4.38 15.61 7.74
CA PHE A 246 -5.01 14.95 8.87
C PHE A 246 -4.42 15.42 10.20
N ALA A 247 -5.27 15.50 11.22
CA ALA A 247 -4.86 15.79 12.59
C ALA A 247 -4.33 14.54 13.30
N ALA A 248 -4.85 13.36 12.93
CA ALA A 248 -4.39 12.05 13.39
C ALA A 248 -4.34 11.06 12.23
N VAL A 249 -3.37 10.15 12.28
CA VAL A 249 -3.18 9.10 11.27
C VAL A 249 -2.93 7.78 12.00
N MET A 250 -3.73 6.78 11.65
CA MET A 250 -3.65 5.43 12.20
C MET A 250 -3.48 4.45 11.04
N SER A 251 -2.30 3.84 10.94
CA SER A 251 -1.93 2.94 9.85
C SER A 251 -0.75 2.06 10.24
N ASP A 252 -0.72 0.84 9.73
CA ASP A 252 0.42 -0.06 9.82
C ASP A 252 1.30 0.00 8.55
N ALA A 253 0.80 0.62 7.46
CA ALA A 253 1.55 0.78 6.23
C ALA A 253 2.73 1.76 6.40
N ALA A 254 3.95 1.32 6.09
CA ALA A 254 5.16 2.12 6.27
C ALA A 254 5.10 3.45 5.50
N ALA A 255 4.56 3.45 4.28
CA ALA A 255 4.41 4.65 3.47
C ALA A 255 3.51 5.70 4.15
N THR A 256 2.33 5.30 4.60
CA THR A 256 1.37 6.18 5.29
C THR A 256 1.94 6.71 6.60
N ARG A 257 2.62 5.84 7.37
CA ARG A 257 3.31 6.22 8.61
C ARG A 257 4.40 7.26 8.37
N GLY A 258 5.20 7.07 7.34
CA GLY A 258 6.28 7.99 6.98
C GLY A 258 5.78 9.35 6.49
N LEU A 259 4.74 9.37 5.67
CA LEU A 259 4.07 10.60 5.25
C LEU A 259 3.47 11.35 6.44
N SER A 260 2.88 10.63 7.39
CA SER A 260 2.38 11.20 8.63
C SER A 260 3.49 11.86 9.45
N LEU A 261 4.63 11.15 9.68
CA LEU A 261 5.79 11.68 10.38
C LEU A 261 6.35 12.94 9.70
N ALA A 262 6.52 12.89 8.37
CA ALA A 262 7.00 14.02 7.59
C ALA A 262 6.08 15.25 7.71
N SER A 263 4.76 15.05 7.90
CA SER A 263 3.79 16.11 8.13
C SER A 263 3.74 16.65 9.58
N GLY A 264 4.57 16.12 10.47
CA GLY A 264 4.59 16.44 11.89
C GLY A 264 3.47 15.78 12.71
N VAL A 265 2.83 14.73 12.19
CA VAL A 265 1.82 13.95 12.90
C VAL A 265 2.40 12.58 13.26
N LYS A 266 2.45 12.27 14.56
CA LYS A 266 2.90 10.95 15.02
C LYS A 266 1.85 9.89 14.68
N PRO A 267 2.16 8.88 13.84
CA PRO A 267 1.21 7.84 13.52
C PRO A 267 1.03 6.85 14.68
N SER A 268 -0.13 6.21 14.73
CA SER A 268 -0.42 5.09 15.64
C SER A 268 -0.95 3.89 14.85
N THR A 269 -0.99 2.73 15.49
CA THR A 269 -1.64 1.53 14.96
C THR A 269 -3.16 1.73 14.89
N PRO A 270 -3.84 1.24 13.86
CA PRO A 270 -5.29 1.27 13.78
C PRO A 270 -5.92 0.52 14.95
N PRO A 271 -6.96 1.06 15.59
CA PRO A 271 -7.68 0.32 16.62
C PRO A 271 -8.53 -0.79 16.00
N GLU A 272 -8.84 -1.82 16.78
CA GLU A 272 -9.61 -2.97 16.31
C GLU A 272 -11.07 -2.62 15.91
N SER A 273 -11.60 -1.49 16.40
CA SER A 273 -12.97 -1.09 16.13
C SER A 273 -13.20 0.42 16.24
N PHE A 274 -14.28 0.89 15.65
CA PHE A 274 -14.75 2.26 15.79
C PHE A 274 -14.99 2.67 17.26
N ALA A 275 -15.47 1.73 18.09
CA ALA A 275 -15.69 2.00 19.51
C ALA A 275 -14.39 2.25 20.29
N ALA A 276 -13.29 1.62 19.89
CA ALA A 276 -11.97 1.88 20.46
C ALA A 276 -11.44 3.26 19.97
N LEU A 277 -11.62 3.60 18.70
CA LEU A 277 -11.24 4.90 18.14
C LEU A 277 -11.94 6.08 18.84
N ALA A 278 -13.21 5.96 19.17
CA ALA A 278 -14.02 7.03 19.74
C ALA A 278 -13.52 7.53 21.12
N LYS A 279 -12.65 6.77 21.79
CA LYS A 279 -12.04 7.14 23.07
C LYS A 279 -10.88 8.12 22.92
N ASP A 280 -10.16 8.07 21.78
CA ASP A 280 -8.90 8.79 21.55
C ASP A 280 -9.06 9.98 20.57
N GLY A 281 -10.29 10.36 20.20
CA GLY A 281 -10.58 11.37 19.20
C GLY A 281 -10.10 12.79 19.58
N GLY A 282 -9.31 13.39 18.66
CA GLY A 282 -8.88 14.78 18.70
C GLY A 282 -9.73 15.70 17.82
N GLU A 283 -9.44 17.01 17.84
CA GLU A 283 -10.03 17.95 16.89
C GLU A 283 -9.40 17.78 15.50
N GLY A 284 -10.24 17.75 14.44
CA GLY A 284 -9.82 17.66 13.04
C GLY A 284 -10.12 16.31 12.39
N ALA A 285 -9.68 16.16 11.15
CA ALA A 285 -9.88 14.93 10.39
C ALA A 285 -8.91 13.82 10.86
N THR A 286 -9.43 12.64 11.10
CA THR A 286 -8.66 11.43 11.44
C THR A 286 -8.67 10.49 10.27
N LEU A 287 -7.49 10.06 9.81
CA LEU A 287 -7.32 8.97 8.85
C LEU A 287 -7.11 7.65 9.59
N VAL A 288 -7.87 6.64 9.21
CA VAL A 288 -7.62 5.24 9.60
C VAL A 288 -7.50 4.41 8.33
N GLU A 289 -6.35 3.80 8.12
CA GLU A 289 -6.11 2.86 7.04
C GLU A 289 -6.28 1.44 7.57
N LEU A 290 -7.20 0.70 6.96
CA LEU A 290 -7.52 -0.68 7.34
C LEU A 290 -7.30 -1.58 6.13
N ASP A 291 -6.39 -2.53 6.24
CA ASP A 291 -6.04 -3.44 5.15
C ASP A 291 -6.28 -4.93 5.47
N PRO A 292 -7.53 -5.36 5.62
CA PRO A 292 -7.85 -6.76 5.74
C PRO A 292 -8.03 -7.46 4.38
N PHE A 293 -7.98 -6.70 3.27
CA PHE A 293 -8.37 -7.19 1.95
C PHE A 293 -7.21 -7.55 1.03
N SER A 294 -6.01 -6.97 1.22
CA SER A 294 -4.88 -7.15 0.28
C SER A 294 -4.52 -8.62 0.07
N ALA A 295 -4.28 -9.37 1.14
CA ALA A 295 -3.91 -10.78 1.03
C ALA A 295 -5.00 -11.63 0.37
N PRO A 296 -6.28 -11.64 0.83
CA PRO A 296 -7.30 -12.45 0.17
C PRO A 296 -7.62 -12.00 -1.26
N PHE A 297 -7.46 -10.71 -1.59
CA PHE A 297 -7.62 -10.21 -2.95
C PHE A 297 -6.54 -10.77 -3.89
N ILE A 298 -5.27 -10.72 -3.46
CA ILE A 298 -4.14 -11.23 -4.25
C ILE A 298 -4.24 -12.75 -4.44
N GLU A 299 -4.65 -13.46 -3.40
CA GLU A 299 -4.85 -14.91 -3.42
C GLU A 299 -6.14 -15.31 -4.15
N GLN A 300 -6.99 -14.37 -4.53
CA GLN A 300 -8.34 -14.57 -5.09
C GLN A 300 -9.23 -15.42 -4.16
N ASP A 301 -8.99 -15.34 -2.86
CA ASP A 301 -9.80 -15.99 -1.83
C ASP A 301 -10.99 -15.10 -1.43
N TRP A 302 -12.03 -15.15 -2.26
CA TRP A 302 -13.22 -14.33 -2.07
C TRP A 302 -14.00 -14.70 -0.81
N ALA A 303 -13.85 -15.90 -0.29
CA ALA A 303 -14.46 -16.30 0.98
C ALA A 303 -13.80 -15.57 2.17
N ARG A 304 -12.47 -15.50 2.20
CA ARG A 304 -11.72 -14.70 3.20
C ARG A 304 -11.98 -13.20 3.02
N TRP A 305 -12.06 -12.72 1.78
CA TRP A 305 -12.38 -11.32 1.49
C TRP A 305 -13.76 -10.94 2.05
N ASN A 306 -14.79 -11.77 1.84
CA ASN A 306 -16.14 -11.59 2.40
C ASN A 306 -16.15 -11.65 3.94
N ALA A 307 -15.40 -12.57 4.53
CA ALA A 307 -15.28 -12.66 5.98
C ALA A 307 -14.62 -11.39 6.58
N ALA A 308 -13.61 -10.84 5.90
CA ALA A 308 -12.98 -9.58 6.27
C ALA A 308 -13.97 -8.41 6.20
N LEU A 309 -14.78 -8.33 5.13
CA LEU A 309 -15.81 -7.29 5.00
C LEU A 309 -16.87 -7.40 6.11
N LYS A 310 -17.28 -8.62 6.45
CA LYS A 310 -18.22 -8.85 7.54
C LYS A 310 -17.65 -8.40 8.89
N THR A 311 -16.36 -8.64 9.12
CA THR A 311 -15.68 -8.14 10.32
C THR A 311 -15.69 -6.62 10.37
N LEU A 312 -15.43 -5.94 9.24
CA LEU A 312 -15.52 -4.48 9.15
C LEU A 312 -16.97 -3.97 9.29
N GLU A 313 -17.95 -4.69 8.78
CA GLU A 313 -19.37 -4.35 8.96
C GLU A 313 -19.70 -4.23 10.45
N ASP A 314 -19.35 -5.24 11.23
CA ASP A 314 -19.69 -5.32 12.65
C ASP A 314 -18.82 -4.36 13.49
N ALA A 315 -17.52 -4.24 13.18
CA ALA A 315 -16.58 -3.47 14.00
C ALA A 315 -16.53 -1.97 13.64
N TRP A 316 -16.82 -1.62 12.38
CA TRP A 316 -16.62 -0.25 11.88
C TRP A 316 -17.84 0.37 11.24
N PHE A 317 -18.48 -0.28 10.25
CA PHE A 317 -19.52 0.38 9.45
C PHE A 317 -20.82 0.56 10.23
N ALA A 318 -21.29 -0.46 10.93
CA ALA A 318 -22.52 -0.35 11.73
C ALA A 318 -22.34 0.65 12.90
N PRO A 319 -21.28 0.61 13.70
CA PRO A 319 -21.05 1.62 14.74
C PRO A 319 -20.85 3.05 14.18
N ALA A 320 -20.19 3.21 13.03
CA ALA A 320 -20.04 4.52 12.39
C ALA A 320 -21.37 5.08 11.87
N LEU A 321 -22.24 4.23 11.32
CA LEU A 321 -23.60 4.60 10.90
C LEU A 321 -24.45 5.06 12.11
N ASP A 322 -24.36 4.38 13.23
CA ASP A 322 -25.03 4.75 14.48
C ASP A 322 -24.49 6.10 15.01
N ALA A 323 -23.17 6.29 14.94
CA ALA A 323 -22.52 7.53 15.33
C ALA A 323 -22.93 8.72 14.44
N LEU A 324 -23.06 8.52 13.13
CA LEU A 324 -23.61 9.52 12.21
C LEU A 324 -25.08 9.85 12.55
N SER A 325 -25.88 8.82 12.83
CA SER A 325 -27.30 8.95 13.12
C SER A 325 -27.55 9.72 14.43
N SER A 326 -26.76 9.46 15.46
CA SER A 326 -26.80 10.19 16.73
C SER A 326 -26.17 11.58 16.65
N GLY A 327 -25.29 11.81 15.66
CA GLY A 327 -24.55 13.06 15.50
C GLY A 327 -23.24 13.14 16.31
N SER A 328 -22.80 12.05 16.92
CA SER A 328 -21.49 11.94 17.57
C SER A 328 -20.35 11.92 16.55
N LEU A 329 -20.58 11.39 15.34
CA LEU A 329 -19.73 11.57 14.17
C LEU A 329 -20.38 12.57 13.23
N LYS A 330 -19.66 13.61 12.82
CA LYS A 330 -20.20 14.66 11.93
C LYS A 330 -20.11 14.25 10.47
N ARG A 331 -19.01 13.59 10.09
CA ARG A 331 -18.74 13.15 8.73
C ARG A 331 -17.92 11.86 8.73
N LEU A 332 -18.33 10.92 7.90
CA LEU A 332 -17.55 9.76 7.52
C LEU A 332 -17.16 9.89 6.06
N ARG A 333 -15.87 9.73 5.75
CA ARG A 333 -15.38 9.50 4.40
C ARG A 333 -14.93 8.06 4.27
N LEU A 334 -15.22 7.46 3.13
CA LEU A 334 -14.78 6.12 2.74
C LEU A 334 -14.01 6.24 1.43
N THR A 335 -12.75 5.86 1.42
CA THR A 335 -11.99 5.63 0.19
C THR A 335 -11.84 4.14 0.00
N LEU A 336 -12.54 3.61 -0.99
CA LEU A 336 -12.49 2.22 -1.39
C LEU A 336 -11.58 2.11 -2.60
N CYS A 337 -10.52 1.33 -2.48
CA CYS A 337 -9.57 1.11 -3.57
C CYS A 337 -9.74 -0.29 -4.13
N GLY A 338 -9.64 -0.40 -5.44
CA GLY A 338 -9.49 -1.66 -6.16
C GLY A 338 -8.06 -1.83 -6.63
N ASP A 339 -7.88 -2.68 -7.62
CA ASP A 339 -6.58 -2.92 -8.26
C ASP A 339 -6.15 -1.75 -9.16
N THR A 340 -7.07 -1.14 -9.88
CA THR A 340 -6.78 -0.13 -10.90
C THR A 340 -7.26 1.27 -10.55
N GLY A 341 -8.11 1.43 -9.54
CA GLY A 341 -8.63 2.75 -9.21
C GLY A 341 -9.23 2.84 -7.82
N SER A 342 -9.77 4.01 -7.49
CA SER A 342 -10.35 4.31 -6.19
C SER A 342 -11.60 5.17 -6.29
N VAL A 343 -12.45 5.04 -5.28
CA VAL A 343 -13.66 5.85 -5.11
C VAL A 343 -13.68 6.42 -3.71
N THR A 344 -13.80 7.75 -3.60
CA THR A 344 -13.98 8.44 -2.31
C THR A 344 -15.42 8.94 -2.19
N LEU A 345 -16.04 8.56 -1.10
CA LEU A 345 -17.42 8.86 -0.75
C LEU A 345 -17.47 9.60 0.59
N SER A 346 -18.44 10.50 0.77
CA SER A 346 -18.68 11.11 2.07
C SER A 346 -20.15 11.00 2.50
N VAL A 347 -20.34 10.82 3.80
CA VAL A 347 -21.65 10.70 4.44
C VAL A 347 -21.71 11.59 5.65
N THR A 348 -22.80 12.35 5.76
CA THR A 348 -23.13 13.15 6.93
C THR A 348 -24.50 12.72 7.47
N ARG A 349 -24.84 13.16 8.69
CA ARG A 349 -26.19 12.93 9.24
C ARG A 349 -27.30 13.40 8.30
N GLY A 350 -27.08 14.51 7.58
CA GLY A 350 -28.05 15.04 6.61
C GLY A 350 -28.28 14.10 5.43
N ASP A 351 -27.23 13.41 5.00
CA ASP A 351 -27.29 12.49 3.88
C ASP A 351 -28.13 11.23 4.21
N LEU A 352 -28.13 10.80 5.46
CA LEU A 352 -28.92 9.62 5.90
C LEU A 352 -30.42 9.79 5.65
N ARG A 353 -30.93 11.01 5.53
CA ARG A 353 -32.33 11.32 5.21
C ARG A 353 -32.71 11.02 3.76
N LYS A 354 -31.71 10.78 2.86
CA LYS A 354 -31.94 10.52 1.44
C LYS A 354 -32.27 9.05 1.19
N PHE A 355 -33.31 8.52 1.88
CA PHE A 355 -33.70 7.11 1.89
C PHE A 355 -34.12 6.54 0.52
N TRP A 356 -34.39 7.39 -0.45
CA TRP A 356 -34.73 7.01 -1.83
C TRP A 356 -33.51 6.69 -2.69
N ARG A 357 -32.28 7.04 -2.24
CA ARG A 357 -31.06 6.73 -2.97
C ARG A 357 -30.68 5.27 -2.77
N ARG A 358 -30.24 4.64 -3.85
CA ARG A 358 -29.69 3.30 -3.85
C ARG A 358 -28.36 3.30 -4.63
N ARG A 359 -27.33 2.72 -4.05
CA ARG A 359 -26.05 2.52 -4.70
C ARG A 359 -25.44 1.25 -4.11
N PRO A 360 -25.60 0.10 -4.77
CA PRO A 360 -24.89 -1.10 -4.36
C PRO A 360 -23.38 -0.94 -4.57
N ILE A 361 -22.57 -1.71 -3.86
CA ILE A 361 -21.12 -1.72 -4.02
C ILE A 361 -20.71 -2.00 -5.48
N ALA A 362 -21.46 -2.85 -6.18
CA ALA A 362 -21.25 -3.17 -7.59
C ALA A 362 -21.29 -1.93 -8.52
N ALA A 363 -22.01 -0.86 -8.14
CA ALA A 363 -22.04 0.40 -8.90
C ALA A 363 -20.78 1.25 -8.73
N LEU A 364 -19.89 0.86 -7.83
CA LEU A 364 -18.62 1.53 -7.54
C LEU A 364 -17.43 0.85 -8.24
N LEU A 365 -17.62 -0.34 -8.79
CA LEU A 365 -16.56 -1.08 -9.48
C LEU A 365 -15.96 -0.23 -10.60
N ILE A 366 -14.68 -0.41 -10.82
CA ILE A 366 -13.89 0.30 -11.82
C ILE A 366 -13.54 -0.73 -12.90
N GLU A 367 -13.94 -0.42 -14.13
CA GLU A 367 -13.64 -1.22 -15.31
C GLU A 367 -12.24 -0.91 -15.83
#